data_b55acc7c9734afbffe157ef582088cf9
#
_entry.id   b55acc7c9734afbffe157ef582088cf9
#
_cell.length_a   1.000
_cell.length_b   1.000
_cell.length_c   1.000
_cell.angle_alpha   90.00
_cell.angle_beta   90.00
_cell.angle_gamma   90.00
#
_symmetry.space_group_name_H-M   'P 1'
#
loop_
_entity.id
_entity.type
_entity.pdbx_description
1 polymer ?
#
loop_
_entity_poly.entity_id
_entity_poly.type
_entity_poly.pdbx_seq_one_letter_code
_entity_poly.pdbx_strand_id
1 'polypeptide(L)'
;VYKRQMNALLLKLIRENKGKFRCSFSITGIAIEQFRAFAPEVLDSFKELAATGCVEFLAETYSHSLASLSSKEDFMQQVALHTELMKKEFGVAPTAFRNTELIYSDRIGSDVAEMGFKTMLAEGARHVLGWKSPGYVYANALDQRLRLLLRNYKLSDDIAFRFSNRGWDQWPLTAEKYTGWLASDELEGDVVNLFMDYETFGEHQRADTGIFDFMKALVPAVLKREGLEFATVSEAAAKYQPVAVLHCPHVMSWADEERDITAWLGNELQNEAFGKLYALRDKIARLKDPDFDHVWNFMQASDHFYYMATKWLSDGDVHAYFNPYESSYDAFINYMNVLSDFEIEVEKAFDRKPPVRKTKPSPRKKGSDREKAGVR
;
A
#
# COMPACT_ATOMS: atom_id res chain seq x y z
N VAL A 1 5.13 -11.46 -17.76
CA VAL A 1 5.61 -12.85 -17.78
C VAL A 1 5.90 -13.35 -16.37
N TYR A 2 6.74 -12.68 -15.58
CA TYR A 2 7.16 -13.13 -14.25
C TYR A 2 6.02 -13.26 -13.22
N LYS A 3 5.02 -12.36 -13.21
CA LYS A 3 3.85 -12.48 -12.31
C LYS A 3 3.09 -13.78 -12.55
N ARG A 4 2.92 -14.20 -13.79
CA ARG A 4 2.31 -15.51 -14.12
C ARG A 4 3.15 -16.69 -13.61
N GLN A 5 4.45 -16.63 -13.80
CA GLN A 5 5.35 -17.70 -13.33
C GLN A 5 5.29 -17.82 -11.81
N MET A 6 5.34 -16.69 -11.11
CA MET A 6 5.28 -16.69 -9.65
C MET A 6 3.92 -17.12 -9.14
N ASN A 7 2.80 -16.63 -9.70
CA ASN A 7 1.45 -17.04 -9.31
C ASN A 7 1.24 -18.55 -9.49
N ALA A 8 1.71 -19.11 -10.62
CA ALA A 8 1.65 -20.57 -10.84
C ALA A 8 2.48 -21.35 -9.81
N LEU A 9 3.65 -20.84 -9.45
CA LEU A 9 4.49 -21.42 -8.39
C LEU A 9 3.80 -21.37 -7.03
N LEU A 10 3.21 -20.23 -6.66
CA LEU A 10 2.49 -20.08 -5.38
C LEU A 10 1.30 -21.02 -5.30
N LEU A 11 0.48 -21.13 -6.36
CA LEU A 11 -0.62 -22.09 -6.44
C LEU A 11 -0.14 -23.53 -6.23
N LYS A 12 0.97 -23.89 -6.86
CA LYS A 12 1.60 -25.22 -6.68
C LYS A 12 2.03 -25.42 -5.23
N LEU A 13 2.72 -24.45 -4.62
CA LEU A 13 3.19 -24.53 -3.24
C LEU A 13 2.04 -24.62 -2.24
N ILE A 14 0.94 -23.91 -2.45
CA ILE A 14 -0.27 -24.01 -1.63
C ILE A 14 -0.84 -25.42 -1.70
N ARG A 15 -0.99 -25.98 -2.90
CA ARG A 15 -1.57 -27.32 -3.11
C ARG A 15 -0.70 -28.43 -2.53
N GLU A 16 0.60 -28.42 -2.84
CA GLU A 16 1.58 -29.41 -2.38
C GLU A 16 1.72 -29.42 -0.86
N ASN A 17 1.59 -28.26 -0.22
CA ASN A 17 1.68 -28.11 1.24
C ASN A 17 0.31 -28.09 1.94
N LYS A 18 -0.77 -28.56 1.25
CA LYS A 18 -2.12 -28.73 1.83
C LYS A 18 -2.66 -27.47 2.50
N GLY A 19 -2.42 -26.31 1.90
CA GLY A 19 -2.87 -25.01 2.39
C GLY A 19 -2.10 -24.45 3.59
N LYS A 20 -0.99 -25.08 4.00
CA LYS A 20 -0.14 -24.56 5.09
C LYS A 20 0.73 -23.38 4.67
N PHE A 21 0.97 -23.22 3.36
CA PHE A 21 1.62 -22.01 2.84
C PHE A 21 0.57 -20.93 2.66
N ARG A 22 0.77 -19.78 3.27
CA ARG A 22 -0.14 -18.65 3.29
C ARG A 22 0.65 -17.36 3.03
N CYS A 23 0.04 -16.40 2.34
CA CYS A 23 0.65 -15.09 2.08
C CYS A 23 -0.42 -14.02 1.89
N SER A 24 0.02 -12.76 1.82
CA SER A 24 -0.85 -11.62 1.56
C SER A 24 -0.32 -10.79 0.40
N PHE A 25 -1.22 -10.18 -0.39
CA PHE A 25 -0.90 -9.29 -1.49
C PHE A 25 -1.51 -7.90 -1.29
N SER A 26 -0.76 -6.89 -1.71
CA SER A 26 -1.25 -5.55 -1.98
C SER A 26 -1.16 -5.33 -3.48
N ILE A 27 -2.28 -4.98 -4.13
CA ILE A 27 -2.36 -4.77 -5.58
C ILE A 27 -3.18 -3.51 -5.81
N THR A 28 -2.61 -2.48 -6.40
CA THR A 28 -3.27 -1.20 -6.63
C THR A 28 -4.43 -1.30 -7.62
N GLY A 29 -5.38 -0.38 -7.53
CA GLY A 29 -6.47 -0.29 -8.51
C GLY A 29 -5.97 -0.06 -9.92
N ILE A 30 -4.98 0.81 -10.09
CA ILE A 30 -4.34 1.07 -11.40
C ILE A 30 -3.70 -0.21 -11.96
N ALA A 31 -2.99 -0.99 -11.14
CA ALA A 31 -2.41 -2.25 -11.59
C ALA A 31 -3.48 -3.25 -12.08
N ILE A 32 -4.63 -3.31 -11.40
CA ILE A 32 -5.76 -4.14 -11.82
C ILE A 32 -6.34 -3.65 -13.16
N GLU A 33 -6.48 -2.35 -13.36
CA GLU A 33 -6.91 -1.79 -14.64
C GLU A 33 -5.94 -2.15 -15.77
N GLN A 34 -4.64 -2.03 -15.51
CA GLN A 34 -3.59 -2.44 -16.46
C GLN A 34 -3.65 -3.94 -16.76
N PHE A 35 -3.85 -4.79 -15.76
CA PHE A 35 -4.00 -6.23 -16.00
C PHE A 35 -5.23 -6.52 -16.85
N ARG A 36 -6.37 -5.87 -16.60
CA ARG A 36 -7.56 -6.05 -17.44
C ARG A 36 -7.31 -5.66 -18.89
N ALA A 37 -6.59 -4.58 -19.12
CA ALA A 37 -6.35 -4.05 -20.45
C ALA A 37 -5.29 -4.85 -21.24
N PHE A 38 -4.22 -5.30 -20.57
CA PHE A 38 -3.01 -5.79 -21.24
C PHE A 38 -2.65 -7.24 -20.91
N ALA A 39 -3.13 -7.77 -19.80
CA ALA A 39 -2.76 -9.11 -19.32
C ALA A 39 -3.86 -9.73 -18.44
N PRO A 40 -5.10 -9.93 -18.96
CA PRO A 40 -6.23 -10.41 -18.18
C PRO A 40 -5.94 -11.77 -17.50
N GLU A 41 -5.11 -12.60 -18.12
CA GLU A 41 -4.69 -13.88 -17.56
C GLU A 41 -3.85 -13.75 -16.27
N VAL A 42 -3.20 -12.60 -16.04
CA VAL A 42 -2.52 -12.34 -14.77
C VAL A 42 -3.56 -12.08 -13.67
N LEU A 43 -4.59 -11.28 -13.96
CA LEU A 43 -5.68 -11.04 -13.03
C LEU A 43 -6.41 -12.34 -12.68
N ASP A 44 -6.67 -13.19 -13.67
CA ASP A 44 -7.32 -14.49 -13.45
C ASP A 44 -6.46 -15.39 -12.56
N SER A 45 -5.14 -15.38 -12.71
CA SER A 45 -4.23 -16.13 -11.82
C SER A 45 -4.25 -15.63 -10.37
N PHE A 46 -4.46 -14.33 -10.14
CA PHE A 46 -4.69 -13.80 -8.79
C PHE A 46 -6.06 -14.23 -8.22
N LYS A 47 -7.09 -14.31 -9.06
CA LYS A 47 -8.41 -14.86 -8.65
C LYS A 47 -8.31 -16.35 -8.26
N GLU A 48 -7.51 -17.14 -8.99
CA GLU A 48 -7.24 -18.53 -8.60
C GLU A 48 -6.53 -18.60 -7.24
N LEU A 49 -5.56 -17.73 -6.97
CA LEU A 49 -4.91 -17.63 -5.66
C LEU A 49 -5.92 -17.25 -4.56
N ALA A 50 -6.77 -16.27 -4.80
CA ALA A 50 -7.84 -15.88 -3.87
C ALA A 50 -8.76 -17.05 -3.53
N ALA A 51 -9.16 -17.83 -4.54
CA ALA A 51 -10.06 -18.97 -4.38
C ALA A 51 -9.48 -20.13 -3.53
N THR A 52 -8.18 -20.14 -3.28
CA THR A 52 -7.55 -21.15 -2.39
C THR A 52 -7.89 -20.94 -0.92
N GLY A 53 -8.31 -19.75 -0.52
CA GLY A 53 -8.47 -19.35 0.89
C GLY A 53 -7.17 -19.28 1.69
N CYS A 54 -6.00 -19.35 1.00
CA CYS A 54 -4.68 -19.27 1.60
C CYS A 54 -3.99 -17.92 1.33
N VAL A 55 -4.64 -17.05 0.58
CA VAL A 55 -4.13 -15.75 0.17
C VAL A 55 -5.07 -14.66 0.64
N GLU A 56 -4.53 -13.65 1.31
CA GLU A 56 -5.24 -12.45 1.73
C GLU A 56 -4.87 -11.28 0.80
N PHE A 57 -5.87 -10.49 0.40
CA PHE A 57 -5.65 -9.22 -0.28
C PHE A 57 -5.83 -8.08 0.69
N LEU A 58 -4.85 -7.16 0.72
CA LEU A 58 -4.82 -6.00 1.58
C LEU A 58 -5.50 -4.82 0.92
N ALA A 59 -6.06 -3.91 1.71
CA ALA A 59 -6.47 -2.61 1.22
C ALA A 59 -5.26 -1.67 1.12
N GLU A 60 -5.32 -0.77 0.15
CA GLU A 60 -4.37 0.33 -0.03
C GLU A 60 -5.05 1.54 -0.68
N THR A 61 -4.31 2.56 -1.09
CA THR A 61 -4.83 3.63 -1.95
C THR A 61 -5.02 3.11 -3.38
N TYR A 62 -6.12 3.47 -4.03
CA TYR A 62 -6.47 2.98 -5.37
C TYR A 62 -5.35 3.21 -6.39
N SER A 63 -4.75 4.39 -6.34
CA SER A 63 -3.78 4.86 -7.32
C SER A 63 -2.33 4.70 -6.87
N HIS A 64 -2.05 3.99 -5.80
CA HIS A 64 -0.73 4.04 -5.14
C HIS A 64 -0.34 5.49 -4.83
N SER A 65 -1.27 6.24 -4.28
CA SER A 65 -1.18 7.69 -4.15
C SER A 65 -0.60 8.12 -2.80
N LEU A 66 -0.09 9.36 -2.78
CA LEU A 66 0.33 10.04 -1.55
C LEU A 66 -0.84 10.73 -0.83
N ALA A 67 -2.08 10.33 -1.09
CA ALA A 67 -3.28 10.98 -0.55
C ALA A 67 -3.29 11.06 0.98
N SER A 68 -2.68 10.09 1.68
CA SER A 68 -2.53 10.12 3.14
C SER A 68 -1.70 11.30 3.67
N LEU A 69 -0.93 11.96 2.81
CA LEU A 69 -0.12 13.15 3.10
C LEU A 69 -0.83 14.46 2.70
N SER A 70 -1.91 14.38 1.92
CA SER A 70 -2.68 15.54 1.46
C SER A 70 -3.83 15.85 2.43
N SER A 71 -4.84 15.01 2.43
CA SER A 71 -6.01 15.17 3.31
C SER A 71 -6.60 13.82 3.68
N LYS A 72 -7.28 13.80 4.82
CA LYS A 72 -8.02 12.63 5.27
C LYS A 72 -9.11 12.22 4.28
N GLU A 73 -9.80 13.20 3.70
CA GLU A 73 -10.91 12.98 2.76
C GLU A 73 -10.41 12.30 1.47
N ASP A 74 -9.29 12.78 0.90
CA ASP A 74 -8.68 12.15 -0.29
C ASP A 74 -8.21 10.75 0.02
N PHE A 75 -7.58 10.57 1.17
CA PHE A 75 -7.12 9.27 1.62
C PHE A 75 -8.27 8.28 1.77
N MET A 76 -9.34 8.67 2.47
CA MET A 76 -10.53 7.83 2.64
C MET A 76 -11.19 7.48 1.30
N GLN A 77 -11.26 8.44 0.36
CA GLN A 77 -11.81 8.20 -0.97
C GLN A 77 -11.01 7.16 -1.76
N GLN A 78 -9.69 7.31 -1.80
CA GLN A 78 -8.79 6.37 -2.45
C GLN A 78 -8.92 4.95 -1.88
N VAL A 79 -8.99 4.82 -0.56
CA VAL A 79 -9.14 3.53 0.12
C VAL A 79 -10.53 2.94 -0.12
N ALA A 80 -11.59 3.73 -0.14
CA ALA A 80 -12.94 3.26 -0.43
C ALA A 80 -13.05 2.71 -1.87
N LEU A 81 -12.52 3.44 -2.86
CA LEU A 81 -12.46 2.98 -4.26
C LEU A 81 -11.72 1.64 -4.38
N HIS A 82 -10.57 1.54 -3.72
CA HIS A 82 -9.78 0.31 -3.73
C HIS A 82 -10.53 -0.86 -3.07
N THR A 83 -11.13 -0.64 -1.90
CA THR A 83 -11.87 -1.68 -1.17
C THR A 83 -13.04 -2.23 -1.99
N GLU A 84 -13.80 -1.37 -2.66
CA GLU A 84 -14.89 -1.80 -3.54
C GLU A 84 -14.36 -2.58 -4.75
N LEU A 85 -13.22 -2.19 -5.31
CA LEU A 85 -12.58 -2.92 -6.39
C LEU A 85 -12.14 -4.32 -5.94
N MET A 86 -11.48 -4.44 -4.77
CA MET A 86 -11.06 -5.73 -4.21
C MET A 86 -12.25 -6.66 -4.00
N LYS A 87 -13.34 -6.14 -3.45
CA LYS A 87 -14.57 -6.89 -3.26
C LYS A 87 -15.16 -7.37 -4.59
N LYS A 88 -15.15 -6.51 -5.61
CA LYS A 88 -15.64 -6.85 -6.95
C LYS A 88 -14.78 -7.93 -7.63
N GLU A 89 -13.46 -7.83 -7.54
CA GLU A 89 -12.55 -8.73 -8.26
C GLU A 89 -12.29 -10.05 -7.52
N PHE A 90 -12.16 -10.01 -6.21
CA PHE A 90 -11.76 -11.16 -5.38
C PHE A 90 -12.86 -11.67 -4.45
N GLY A 91 -14.02 -11.00 -4.39
CA GLY A 91 -15.18 -11.43 -3.62
C GLY A 91 -15.07 -11.19 -2.11
N VAL A 92 -13.99 -10.57 -1.63
CA VAL A 92 -13.72 -10.34 -0.21
C VAL A 92 -13.32 -8.89 0.02
N ALA A 93 -13.92 -8.24 1.02
CA ALA A 93 -13.47 -6.93 1.46
C ALA A 93 -12.22 -7.08 2.34
N PRO A 94 -11.13 -6.35 2.06
CA PRO A 94 -9.92 -6.37 2.88
C PRO A 94 -10.20 -5.93 4.33
N THR A 95 -9.50 -6.54 5.29
CA THR A 95 -9.57 -6.17 6.71
C THR A 95 -8.24 -5.66 7.27
N ALA A 96 -7.16 -5.86 6.52
CA ALA A 96 -5.85 -5.33 6.79
C ALA A 96 -5.44 -4.32 5.71
N PHE A 97 -4.57 -3.39 6.08
CA PHE A 97 -4.21 -2.23 5.27
C PHE A 97 -2.69 -2.13 5.08
N ARG A 98 -2.27 -1.83 3.86
CA ARG A 98 -0.90 -1.44 3.52
C ARG A 98 -0.94 -0.10 2.82
N ASN A 99 -0.38 0.95 3.41
CA ASN A 99 -0.32 2.24 2.75
C ASN A 99 0.76 2.25 1.65
N THR A 100 0.59 3.13 0.66
CA THR A 100 1.60 3.46 -0.34
C THR A 100 2.96 3.57 0.33
N GLU A 101 3.96 2.85 -0.20
CA GLU A 101 5.36 2.91 0.25
C GLU A 101 5.57 2.66 1.75
N LEU A 102 4.66 1.90 2.40
CA LEU A 102 4.59 1.72 3.85
C LEU A 102 4.58 3.04 4.63
N ILE A 103 4.09 4.12 4.02
CA ILE A 103 3.98 5.43 4.66
C ILE A 103 3.10 5.32 5.89
N TYR A 104 3.65 5.68 7.04
CA TYR A 104 2.99 5.58 8.34
C TYR A 104 3.33 6.76 9.25
N SER A 105 2.37 7.16 10.04
CA SER A 105 2.51 7.94 11.27
C SER A 105 1.37 7.57 12.21
N ASP A 106 1.44 7.98 13.48
CA ASP A 106 0.36 7.76 14.44
C ASP A 106 -0.98 8.29 13.92
N ARG A 107 -0.96 9.44 13.24
CA ARG A 107 -2.16 10.06 12.66
C ARG A 107 -2.73 9.24 11.51
N ILE A 108 -1.89 8.81 10.56
CA ILE A 108 -2.32 7.97 9.43
C ILE A 108 -2.91 6.67 9.97
N GLY A 109 -2.27 6.03 10.95
CA GLY A 109 -2.80 4.84 11.59
C GLY A 109 -4.16 5.06 12.25
N SER A 110 -4.37 6.20 12.92
CA SER A 110 -5.68 6.56 13.48
C SER A 110 -6.75 6.72 12.41
N ASP A 111 -6.43 7.35 11.27
CA ASP A 111 -7.36 7.48 10.15
C ASP A 111 -7.71 6.11 9.53
N VAL A 112 -6.74 5.19 9.45
CA VAL A 112 -6.95 3.79 9.01
C VAL A 112 -7.86 3.02 9.97
N ALA A 113 -7.68 3.20 11.28
CA ALA A 113 -8.56 2.61 12.29
C ALA A 113 -10.00 3.13 12.18
N GLU A 114 -10.17 4.42 11.92
CA GLU A 114 -11.48 5.05 11.72
C GLU A 114 -12.20 4.53 10.47
N MET A 115 -11.45 4.16 9.41
CA MET A 115 -12.00 3.48 8.24
C MET A 115 -12.43 2.02 8.52
N GLY A 116 -12.16 1.49 9.71
CA GLY A 116 -12.61 0.16 10.17
C GLY A 116 -11.59 -0.96 10.01
N PHE A 117 -10.38 -0.67 9.54
CA PHE A 117 -9.30 -1.66 9.46
C PHE A 117 -8.78 -2.01 10.86
N LYS A 118 -8.35 -3.26 11.01
CA LYS A 118 -7.86 -3.78 12.30
C LYS A 118 -6.37 -3.94 12.36
N THR A 119 -5.72 -4.00 11.19
CA THR A 119 -4.29 -4.24 11.06
C THR A 119 -3.72 -3.37 9.96
N MET A 120 -2.54 -2.80 10.20
CA MET A 120 -1.80 -2.03 9.22
C MET A 120 -0.34 -2.49 9.20
N LEU A 121 0.22 -2.55 7.99
CA LEU A 121 1.65 -2.79 7.78
C LEU A 121 2.42 -1.48 7.84
N ALA A 122 3.60 -1.51 8.44
CA ALA A 122 4.52 -0.37 8.48
C ALA A 122 5.97 -0.86 8.43
N GLU A 123 6.91 0.07 8.22
CA GLU A 123 8.34 -0.25 8.24
C GLU A 123 8.83 -0.46 9.67
N GLY A 124 9.76 -1.40 9.85
CA GLY A 124 10.47 -1.62 11.11
C GLY A 124 11.65 -0.64 11.28
N ALA A 125 11.38 0.65 11.07
CA ALA A 125 12.41 1.69 11.08
C ALA A 125 13.11 1.78 12.43
N ARG A 126 14.45 1.65 12.40
CA ARG A 126 15.26 1.59 13.61
C ARG A 126 15.15 2.84 14.49
N HIS A 127 15.02 4.01 13.88
CA HIS A 127 14.90 5.28 14.61
C HIS A 127 13.55 5.41 15.35
N VAL A 128 12.50 4.69 14.90
CA VAL A 128 11.18 4.62 15.56
C VAL A 128 11.17 3.50 16.61
N LEU A 129 11.72 2.34 16.28
CA LEU A 129 11.76 1.18 17.17
C LEU A 129 12.72 1.38 18.36
N GLY A 130 13.87 2.06 18.13
CA GLY A 130 14.94 2.14 19.12
C GLY A 130 15.51 0.75 19.42
N TRP A 131 15.33 0.27 20.64
CA TRP A 131 15.75 -1.06 21.09
C TRP A 131 14.72 -2.16 20.86
N LYS A 132 13.49 -1.82 20.46
CA LYS A 132 12.40 -2.77 20.26
C LYS A 132 12.61 -3.61 18.99
N SER A 133 12.08 -4.84 19.01
CA SER A 133 12.12 -5.72 17.85
C SER A 133 10.92 -5.51 16.92
N PRO A 134 11.07 -5.57 15.58
CA PRO A 134 9.96 -5.61 14.63
C PRO A 134 9.21 -6.96 14.67
N GLY A 135 9.69 -7.93 15.43
CA GLY A 135 9.12 -9.27 15.57
C GLY A 135 7.89 -9.37 16.45
N TYR A 136 7.38 -8.27 16.97
CA TYR A 136 6.17 -8.24 17.80
C TYR A 136 5.04 -7.46 17.12
N VAL A 137 3.80 -7.75 17.56
CA VAL A 137 2.64 -6.92 17.21
C VAL A 137 2.63 -5.68 18.09
N TYR A 138 2.38 -4.52 17.50
CA TYR A 138 2.24 -3.26 18.21
C TYR A 138 0.83 -2.70 18.05
N ALA A 139 0.47 -1.72 18.88
CA ALA A 139 -0.74 -0.93 18.71
C ALA A 139 -0.40 0.50 18.24
N ASN A 140 -1.29 1.11 17.46
CA ASN A 140 -1.17 2.53 17.11
C ASN A 140 -1.32 3.42 18.36
N ALA A 141 -0.56 4.51 18.45
CA ALA A 141 -0.53 5.37 19.63
C ALA A 141 -1.83 6.16 19.84
N LEU A 142 -2.52 6.53 18.77
CA LEU A 142 -3.75 7.33 18.83
C LEU A 142 -5.02 6.48 18.84
N ASP A 143 -4.96 5.27 18.25
CA ASP A 143 -6.06 4.32 18.27
C ASP A 143 -5.54 2.88 18.46
N GLN A 144 -5.54 2.42 19.69
CA GLN A 144 -4.99 1.10 20.06
C GLN A 144 -5.78 -0.10 19.52
N ARG A 145 -6.93 0.13 18.87
CA ARG A 145 -7.68 -0.93 18.17
C ARG A 145 -6.95 -1.37 16.89
N LEU A 146 -6.11 -0.48 16.30
CA LEU A 146 -5.29 -0.82 15.14
C LEU A 146 -4.01 -1.51 15.59
N ARG A 147 -3.82 -2.73 15.09
CA ARG A 147 -2.59 -3.51 15.26
C ARG A 147 -1.60 -3.20 14.14
N LEU A 148 -0.33 -3.15 14.48
CA LEU A 148 0.75 -2.86 13.54
C LEU A 148 1.65 -4.07 13.42
N LEU A 149 1.91 -4.51 12.20
CA LEU A 149 2.94 -5.47 11.86
C LEU A 149 4.09 -4.73 11.17
N LEU A 150 5.29 -4.88 11.69
CA LEU A 150 6.45 -4.10 11.28
C LEU A 150 7.40 -4.94 10.43
N ARG A 151 7.80 -4.41 9.28
CA ARG A 151 8.71 -5.08 8.34
C ARG A 151 10.05 -5.41 9.00
N ASN A 152 10.46 -6.64 8.91
CA ASN A 152 11.86 -6.99 9.15
C ASN A 152 12.65 -6.66 7.88
N TYR A 153 13.17 -5.44 7.79
CA TYR A 153 13.83 -4.95 6.58
C TYR A 153 15.10 -5.74 6.26
N LYS A 154 15.87 -6.17 7.26
CA LYS A 154 17.10 -6.93 7.03
C LYS A 154 16.83 -8.23 6.27
N LEU A 155 15.92 -9.04 6.79
CA LEU A 155 15.56 -10.32 6.17
C LEU A 155 14.80 -10.14 4.85
N SER A 156 13.97 -9.11 4.74
CA SER A 156 13.27 -8.79 3.49
C SER A 156 14.26 -8.37 2.39
N ASP A 157 15.23 -7.51 2.72
CA ASP A 157 16.23 -6.99 1.78
C ASP A 157 17.27 -8.07 1.39
N ASP A 158 17.48 -9.09 2.24
CA ASP A 158 18.32 -10.25 1.89
C ASP A 158 17.76 -10.99 0.68
N ILE A 159 16.43 -11.07 0.56
CA ILE A 159 15.78 -11.66 -0.63
C ILE A 159 15.66 -10.61 -1.74
N ALA A 160 15.16 -9.39 -1.43
CA ALA A 160 14.82 -8.41 -2.44
C ALA A 160 16.05 -7.87 -3.20
N PHE A 161 17.13 -7.56 -2.48
CA PHE A 161 18.27 -6.84 -3.03
C PHE A 161 19.58 -7.64 -3.02
N ARG A 162 19.82 -8.45 -1.98
CA ARG A 162 21.10 -9.13 -1.80
C ARG A 162 21.17 -10.53 -2.42
N PHE A 163 20.05 -11.14 -2.78
CA PHE A 163 19.92 -12.53 -3.24
C PHE A 163 20.90 -12.89 -4.37
N SER A 164 21.01 -12.05 -5.40
CA SER A 164 21.89 -12.26 -6.55
C SER A 164 23.25 -11.58 -6.41
N ASN A 165 23.52 -10.84 -5.34
CA ASN A 165 24.78 -10.14 -5.13
C ASN A 165 25.89 -11.11 -4.73
N ARG A 166 26.75 -11.48 -5.69
CA ARG A 166 27.88 -12.41 -5.46
C ARG A 166 28.98 -11.84 -4.56
N GLY A 167 28.98 -10.52 -4.34
CA GLY A 167 29.92 -9.87 -3.42
C GLY A 167 29.43 -9.84 -1.97
N TRP A 168 28.19 -10.26 -1.73
CA TRP A 168 27.65 -10.35 -0.40
C TRP A 168 28.28 -11.53 0.36
N ASP A 169 28.71 -11.31 1.59
CA ASP A 169 29.40 -12.31 2.42
C ASP A 169 28.56 -13.55 2.72
N GLN A 170 27.23 -13.43 2.65
CA GLN A 170 26.28 -14.52 2.83
C GLN A 170 25.85 -15.19 1.52
N TRP A 171 26.39 -14.76 0.37
CA TRP A 171 26.08 -15.40 -0.90
C TRP A 171 26.71 -16.81 -1.00
N PRO A 172 26.04 -17.83 -1.58
CA PRO A 172 24.65 -17.82 -2.03
C PRO A 172 23.66 -17.96 -0.88
N LEU A 173 22.50 -17.27 -0.99
CA LEU A 173 21.41 -17.45 -0.06
C LEU A 173 20.63 -18.71 -0.40
N THR A 174 20.76 -19.74 0.44
CA THR A 174 19.98 -20.98 0.28
C THR A 174 18.76 -20.98 1.18
N ALA A 175 17.75 -21.79 0.81
CA ALA A 175 16.55 -21.95 1.62
C ALA A 175 16.85 -22.47 3.04
N GLU A 176 17.84 -23.35 3.18
CA GLU A 176 18.26 -23.88 4.50
C GLU A 176 18.90 -22.80 5.36
N LYS A 177 19.83 -22.03 4.78
CA LYS A 177 20.47 -20.90 5.48
C LYS A 177 19.43 -19.89 5.94
N TYR A 178 18.53 -19.48 5.04
CA TYR A 178 17.49 -18.51 5.35
C TYR A 178 16.50 -19.02 6.41
N THR A 179 16.08 -20.27 6.30
CA THR A 179 15.23 -20.92 7.31
C THR A 179 15.95 -21.00 8.67
N GLY A 180 17.25 -21.24 8.67
CA GLY A 180 18.07 -21.17 9.88
C GLY A 180 18.02 -19.80 10.55
N TRP A 181 18.09 -18.73 9.77
CA TRP A 181 17.93 -17.36 10.30
C TRP A 181 16.52 -17.10 10.84
N LEU A 182 15.47 -17.55 10.13
CA LEU A 182 14.09 -17.41 10.58
C LEU A 182 13.81 -18.13 11.90
N ALA A 183 14.56 -19.18 12.19
CA ALA A 183 14.42 -19.98 13.42
C ALA A 183 15.48 -19.64 14.47
N SER A 184 16.24 -18.56 14.30
CA SER A 184 17.28 -18.17 15.23
C SER A 184 16.68 -17.53 16.48
N ASP A 185 17.19 -17.89 17.65
CA ASP A 185 16.86 -17.26 18.93
C ASP A 185 17.26 -15.78 18.99
N GLU A 186 18.09 -15.32 18.04
CA GLU A 186 18.43 -13.90 17.88
C GLU A 186 17.29 -13.07 17.31
N LEU A 187 16.29 -13.70 16.68
CA LEU A 187 15.07 -13.04 16.22
C LEU A 187 14.06 -12.98 17.35
N GLU A 188 14.15 -11.91 18.14
CA GLU A 188 13.18 -11.66 19.20
C GLU A 188 11.79 -11.38 18.62
N GLY A 189 10.80 -12.17 18.99
CA GLY A 189 9.40 -11.91 18.63
C GLY A 189 8.55 -13.14 18.38
N ASP A 190 7.28 -12.86 18.14
CA ASP A 190 6.24 -13.87 17.83
C ASP A 190 6.04 -14.02 16.31
N VAL A 191 6.47 -13.02 15.52
CA VAL A 191 6.25 -12.95 14.07
C VAL A 191 7.50 -12.50 13.33
N VAL A 192 7.70 -12.99 12.10
CA VAL A 192 8.69 -12.46 11.19
C VAL A 192 7.97 -11.92 9.96
N ASN A 193 7.95 -10.59 9.84
CA ASN A 193 7.23 -9.90 8.78
C ASN A 193 8.15 -9.64 7.60
N LEU A 194 7.96 -10.38 6.51
CA LEU A 194 8.72 -10.25 5.26
C LEU A 194 7.87 -9.52 4.23
N PHE A 195 8.13 -8.22 4.06
CA PHE A 195 7.43 -7.37 3.09
C PHE A 195 8.39 -6.95 2.00
N MET A 196 8.02 -7.14 0.75
CA MET A 196 8.82 -6.78 -0.42
C MET A 196 7.94 -6.63 -1.64
N ASP A 197 8.43 -5.94 -2.64
CA ASP A 197 7.77 -5.82 -3.92
C ASP A 197 7.63 -7.18 -4.60
N TYR A 198 6.52 -7.39 -5.27
CA TYR A 198 6.28 -8.65 -5.98
C TYR A 198 7.18 -8.80 -7.20
N GLU A 199 7.69 -7.70 -7.72
CA GLU A 199 8.72 -7.59 -8.76
C GLU A 199 10.04 -8.27 -8.35
N THR A 200 10.30 -8.43 -7.07
CA THR A 200 11.43 -9.23 -6.54
C THR A 200 11.49 -10.59 -7.22
N PHE A 201 10.34 -11.25 -7.45
CA PHE A 201 10.28 -12.61 -7.98
C PHE A 201 10.13 -12.63 -9.50
N GLY A 202 11.23 -12.41 -10.21
CA GLY A 202 11.33 -12.58 -11.64
C GLY A 202 11.63 -11.32 -12.45
N GLU A 203 11.65 -10.15 -11.81
CA GLU A 203 12.10 -8.89 -12.40
C GLU A 203 13.41 -8.43 -11.75
N HIS A 204 13.39 -8.06 -10.46
CA HIS A 204 14.60 -7.67 -9.74
C HIS A 204 15.54 -8.87 -9.56
N GLN A 205 15.01 -10.00 -9.12
CA GLN A 205 15.70 -11.28 -9.09
C GLN A 205 15.20 -12.14 -10.24
N ARG A 206 15.93 -12.13 -11.36
CA ARG A 206 15.55 -12.82 -12.59
C ARG A 206 15.60 -14.34 -12.41
N ALA A 207 14.98 -15.09 -13.32
CA ALA A 207 14.91 -16.54 -13.22
C ALA A 207 16.28 -17.22 -13.16
N ASP A 208 17.28 -16.66 -13.84
CA ASP A 208 18.67 -17.17 -13.85
C ASP A 208 19.43 -16.94 -12.54
N THR A 209 18.92 -16.11 -11.63
CA THR A 209 19.48 -15.98 -10.27
C THR A 209 19.13 -17.17 -9.37
N GLY A 210 18.16 -18.00 -9.76
CA GLY A 210 17.67 -19.12 -8.97
C GLY A 210 16.56 -18.78 -7.97
N ILE A 211 15.96 -17.56 -8.04
CA ILE A 211 14.95 -17.11 -7.07
C ILE A 211 13.72 -18.02 -7.00
N PHE A 212 13.28 -18.57 -8.16
CA PHE A 212 12.13 -19.48 -8.17
C PHE A 212 12.46 -20.83 -7.53
N ASP A 213 13.68 -21.32 -7.69
CA ASP A 213 14.13 -22.58 -7.04
C ASP A 213 14.34 -22.37 -5.55
N PHE A 214 14.84 -21.20 -5.15
CA PHE A 214 14.86 -20.77 -3.75
C PHE A 214 13.46 -20.81 -3.13
N MET A 215 12.45 -20.21 -3.76
CA MET A 215 11.08 -20.23 -3.26
C MET A 215 10.47 -21.62 -3.18
N LYS A 216 10.74 -22.49 -4.17
CA LYS A 216 10.32 -23.90 -4.14
C LYS A 216 10.90 -24.66 -2.93
N ALA A 217 12.14 -24.37 -2.57
CA ALA A 217 12.83 -25.01 -1.47
C ALA A 217 12.49 -24.39 -0.11
N LEU A 218 12.28 -23.06 -0.05
CA LEU A 218 12.02 -22.31 1.17
C LEU A 218 10.73 -22.74 1.87
N VAL A 219 9.63 -22.81 1.14
CA VAL A 219 8.32 -23.12 1.73
C VAL A 219 8.33 -24.47 2.47
N PRO A 220 8.74 -25.60 1.86
CA PRO A 220 8.81 -26.85 2.59
C PRO A 220 9.90 -26.85 3.67
N ALA A 221 10.98 -26.10 3.54
CA ALA A 221 12.01 -26.00 4.58
C ALA A 221 11.46 -25.32 5.85
N VAL A 222 10.74 -24.20 5.68
CA VAL A 222 10.07 -23.52 6.78
C VAL A 222 9.04 -24.42 7.46
N LEU A 223 8.19 -25.11 6.68
CA LEU A 223 7.14 -25.98 7.22
C LEU A 223 7.66 -27.25 7.93
N LYS A 224 8.90 -27.65 7.69
CA LYS A 224 9.57 -28.74 8.42
C LYS A 224 10.18 -28.30 9.75
N ARG A 225 10.34 -26.99 9.94
CA ARG A 225 10.97 -26.44 11.14
C ARG A 225 9.92 -26.31 12.23
N GLU A 226 10.17 -26.93 13.36
CA GLU A 226 9.31 -26.80 14.55
C GLU A 226 9.26 -25.32 14.99
N GLY A 227 8.07 -24.84 15.33
CA GLY A 227 7.84 -23.46 15.77
C GLY A 227 7.63 -22.45 14.64
N LEU A 228 7.81 -22.83 13.36
CA LEU A 228 7.57 -21.94 12.22
C LEU A 228 6.30 -22.35 11.47
N GLU A 229 5.49 -21.35 11.12
CA GLU A 229 4.33 -21.49 10.24
C GLU A 229 4.16 -20.25 9.35
N PHE A 230 3.43 -20.41 8.27
CA PHE A 230 3.01 -19.27 7.45
C PHE A 230 1.64 -18.77 7.90
N ALA A 231 1.46 -17.46 7.90
CA ALA A 231 0.19 -16.81 8.21
C ALA A 231 -0.06 -15.65 7.24
N THR A 232 -1.33 -15.32 7.03
CA THR A 232 -1.70 -14.04 6.43
C THR A 232 -1.55 -12.91 7.45
N VAL A 233 -1.58 -11.67 6.98
CA VAL A 233 -1.48 -10.47 7.83
C VAL A 233 -2.55 -10.47 8.92
N SER A 234 -3.81 -10.72 8.56
CA SER A 234 -4.91 -10.73 9.51
C SER A 234 -4.81 -11.90 10.50
N GLU A 235 -4.34 -13.08 10.08
CA GLU A 235 -4.13 -14.23 10.96
C GLU A 235 -3.03 -13.97 11.97
N ALA A 236 -1.88 -13.46 11.53
CA ALA A 236 -0.78 -13.14 12.41
C ALA A 236 -1.19 -12.07 13.44
N ALA A 237 -1.85 -11.00 13.00
CA ALA A 237 -2.33 -9.96 13.88
C ALA A 237 -3.42 -10.43 14.85
N ALA A 238 -4.26 -11.39 14.46
CA ALA A 238 -5.29 -11.94 15.34
C ALA A 238 -4.72 -12.89 16.42
N LYS A 239 -3.64 -13.60 16.09
CA LYS A 239 -3.03 -14.61 16.96
C LYS A 239 -2.33 -14.00 18.18
N TYR A 240 -1.69 -12.83 18.01
CA TYR A 240 -0.87 -12.22 19.04
C TYR A 240 -1.45 -10.90 19.53
N GLN A 241 -1.32 -10.62 20.82
CA GLN A 241 -1.70 -9.32 21.38
C GLN A 241 -0.57 -8.31 21.21
N PRO A 242 -0.89 -7.01 21.03
CA PRO A 242 0.14 -5.96 20.99
C PRO A 242 0.95 -5.96 22.29
N VAL A 243 2.27 -6.01 22.18
CA VAL A 243 3.19 -5.97 23.34
C VAL A 243 3.37 -4.57 23.88
N ALA A 244 3.20 -3.56 23.02
CA ALA A 244 3.35 -2.14 23.36
C ALA A 244 2.66 -1.26 22.33
N VAL A 245 2.53 0.00 22.66
CA VAL A 245 2.17 1.09 21.74
C VAL A 245 3.41 1.51 20.95
N LEU A 246 3.29 1.62 19.63
CA LEU A 246 4.30 2.24 18.80
C LEU A 246 4.01 3.73 18.70
N HIS A 247 4.99 4.57 19.05
CA HIS A 247 4.88 6.01 18.91
C HIS A 247 5.70 6.49 17.70
N CYS A 248 5.02 6.98 16.68
CA CYS A 248 5.58 7.48 15.44
C CYS A 248 4.91 8.80 15.04
N PRO A 249 5.31 9.92 15.67
CA PRO A 249 4.67 11.23 15.47
C PRO A 249 5.01 11.85 14.12
N HIS A 250 6.14 11.49 13.53
CA HIS A 250 6.58 11.93 12.22
C HIS A 250 6.33 10.85 11.18
N VAL A 251 6.10 11.28 9.94
CA VAL A 251 5.85 10.34 8.84
C VAL A 251 7.12 9.57 8.52
N MET A 252 7.01 8.25 8.47
CA MET A 252 8.05 7.34 7.98
C MET A 252 7.56 6.57 6.75
N SER A 253 8.50 6.01 5.99
CA SER A 253 8.24 5.06 4.89
C SER A 253 9.27 3.93 4.91
N TRP A 254 9.26 3.07 3.91
CA TRP A 254 10.31 2.05 3.75
C TRP A 254 11.43 2.50 2.82
N ALA A 255 11.31 3.67 2.20
CA ALA A 255 12.27 4.14 1.21
C ALA A 255 13.55 4.64 1.85
N ASP A 256 14.66 4.27 1.21
CA ASP A 256 16.00 4.75 1.47
C ASP A 256 16.50 4.46 2.91
N GLU A 257 17.67 4.94 3.29
CA GLU A 257 18.21 4.75 4.64
C GLU A 257 17.51 5.62 5.68
N GLU A 258 17.06 6.82 5.28
CA GLU A 258 16.38 7.77 6.14
C GLU A 258 15.00 7.31 6.59
N ARG A 259 14.36 6.43 5.83
CA ARG A 259 13.01 5.92 6.13
C ARG A 259 11.98 7.04 6.30
N ASP A 260 12.10 8.10 5.49
CA ASP A 260 11.20 9.26 5.48
C ASP A 260 10.43 9.38 4.15
N ILE A 261 9.90 10.55 3.84
CA ILE A 261 9.13 10.82 2.61
C ILE A 261 9.89 11.64 1.56
N THR A 262 11.19 11.88 1.77
CA THR A 262 11.97 12.76 0.88
C THR A 262 12.20 12.17 -0.52
N ALA A 263 11.95 10.88 -0.71
CA ALA A 263 11.91 10.26 -2.05
C ALA A 263 10.79 10.87 -2.94
N TRP A 264 9.69 11.32 -2.34
CA TRP A 264 8.50 11.84 -3.06
C TRP A 264 8.24 13.32 -2.82
N LEU A 265 8.66 13.89 -1.67
CA LEU A 265 8.41 15.27 -1.27
C LEU A 265 9.69 15.93 -0.72
N GLY A 266 10.84 15.60 -1.29
CA GLY A 266 12.17 16.04 -0.83
C GLY A 266 12.69 17.31 -1.48
N ASN A 267 12.06 17.81 -2.56
CA ASN A 267 12.51 19.00 -3.27
C ASN A 267 11.33 19.89 -3.71
N GLU A 268 11.65 21.08 -4.23
CA GLU A 268 10.65 22.07 -4.66
C GLU A 268 9.79 21.58 -5.82
N LEU A 269 10.36 20.85 -6.80
CA LEU A 269 9.63 20.31 -7.94
C LEU A 269 8.52 19.35 -7.48
N GLN A 270 8.87 18.43 -6.62
CA GLN A 270 7.93 17.46 -6.04
C GLN A 270 6.83 18.16 -5.25
N ASN A 271 7.19 19.11 -4.39
CA ASN A 271 6.24 19.83 -3.54
C ASN A 271 5.29 20.71 -4.36
N GLU A 272 5.78 21.37 -5.42
CA GLU A 272 4.95 22.17 -6.33
C GLU A 272 3.95 21.28 -7.08
N ALA A 273 4.42 20.19 -7.68
CA ALA A 273 3.56 19.24 -8.39
C ALA A 273 2.48 18.65 -7.47
N PHE A 274 2.86 18.23 -6.27
CA PHE A 274 1.95 17.70 -5.26
C PHE A 274 0.90 18.74 -4.84
N GLY A 275 1.32 19.95 -4.49
CA GLY A 275 0.43 21.02 -4.07
C GLY A 275 -0.57 21.41 -5.17
N LYS A 276 -0.09 21.54 -6.43
CA LYS A 276 -0.93 21.88 -7.57
C LYS A 276 -1.95 20.77 -7.90
N LEU A 277 -1.53 19.51 -7.85
CA LEU A 277 -2.42 18.37 -8.05
C LEU A 277 -3.57 18.42 -7.05
N TYR A 278 -3.27 18.38 -5.75
CA TYR A 278 -4.30 18.27 -4.71
C TYR A 278 -5.14 19.56 -4.53
N ALA A 279 -4.71 20.71 -5.07
CA ALA A 279 -5.55 21.90 -5.13
C ALA A 279 -6.78 21.76 -6.04
N LEU A 280 -6.78 20.81 -6.98
CA LEU A 280 -7.92 20.54 -7.87
C LEU A 280 -9.03 19.70 -7.22
N ARG A 281 -8.75 19.04 -6.09
CA ARG A 281 -9.65 18.08 -5.44
C ARG A 281 -11.10 18.55 -5.34
N ASP A 282 -11.31 19.73 -4.74
CA ASP A 282 -12.68 20.22 -4.48
C ASP A 282 -13.47 20.47 -5.76
N LYS A 283 -12.81 20.89 -6.83
CA LYS A 283 -13.45 21.11 -8.13
C LYS A 283 -13.86 19.78 -8.75
N ILE A 284 -12.93 18.82 -8.77
CA ILE A 284 -13.19 17.47 -9.31
C ILE A 284 -14.32 16.80 -8.54
N ALA A 285 -14.30 16.81 -7.22
CA ALA A 285 -15.35 16.23 -6.38
C ALA A 285 -16.74 16.85 -6.65
N ARG A 286 -16.80 18.13 -7.05
CA ARG A 286 -18.06 18.82 -7.40
C ARG A 286 -18.50 18.55 -8.84
N LEU A 287 -17.58 18.26 -9.74
CA LEU A 287 -17.91 17.89 -11.11
C LEU A 287 -18.72 16.60 -11.16
N LYS A 288 -18.43 15.63 -10.31
CA LYS A 288 -19.08 14.30 -10.30
C LYS A 288 -19.10 13.68 -11.69
N ASP A 289 -17.98 13.74 -12.36
CA ASP A 289 -17.81 13.29 -13.73
C ASP A 289 -16.76 12.16 -13.75
N PRO A 290 -17.16 10.93 -14.14
CA PRO A 290 -16.28 9.77 -14.10
C PRO A 290 -15.01 9.91 -14.92
N ASP A 291 -15.05 10.67 -16.02
CA ASP A 291 -13.88 10.85 -16.88
C ASP A 291 -12.82 11.71 -16.18
N PHE A 292 -13.25 12.79 -15.49
CA PHE A 292 -12.36 13.59 -14.66
C PHE A 292 -11.83 12.81 -13.44
N ASP A 293 -12.70 12.03 -12.78
CA ASP A 293 -12.28 11.17 -11.68
C ASP A 293 -11.25 10.14 -12.13
N HIS A 294 -11.40 9.57 -13.32
CA HIS A 294 -10.44 8.60 -13.88
C HIS A 294 -9.06 9.23 -14.12
N VAL A 295 -9.01 10.36 -14.84
CA VAL A 295 -7.74 11.07 -15.07
C VAL A 295 -7.10 11.49 -13.74
N TRP A 296 -7.89 12.03 -12.81
CA TRP A 296 -7.47 12.40 -11.47
C TRP A 296 -6.79 11.23 -10.73
N ASN A 297 -7.39 10.05 -10.79
CA ASN A 297 -6.83 8.87 -10.15
C ASN A 297 -5.47 8.51 -10.73
N PHE A 298 -5.30 8.52 -12.04
CA PHE A 298 -4.00 8.21 -12.67
C PHE A 298 -2.91 9.22 -12.33
N MET A 299 -3.27 10.50 -12.23
CA MET A 299 -2.31 11.56 -11.89
C MET A 299 -1.81 11.51 -10.45
N GLN A 300 -2.48 10.79 -9.56
CA GLN A 300 -2.11 10.67 -8.15
C GLN A 300 -1.03 9.62 -7.88
N ALA A 301 -0.61 8.80 -8.86
CA ALA A 301 0.40 7.77 -8.63
C ALA A 301 1.69 8.37 -8.06
N SER A 302 2.22 7.75 -6.99
CA SER A 302 3.40 8.23 -6.29
C SER A 302 4.66 8.25 -7.18
N ASP A 303 4.72 7.36 -8.17
CA ASP A 303 5.83 7.29 -9.13
C ASP A 303 6.07 8.60 -9.86
N HIS A 304 5.01 9.37 -10.18
CA HIS A 304 5.17 10.68 -10.81
C HIS A 304 6.05 11.63 -9.97
N PHE A 305 5.87 11.61 -8.66
CA PHE A 305 6.67 12.43 -7.73
C PHE A 305 8.06 11.84 -7.53
N TYR A 306 8.16 10.51 -7.46
CA TYR A 306 9.46 9.84 -7.33
C TYR A 306 10.39 10.17 -8.50
N TYR A 307 9.89 10.17 -9.74
CA TYR A 307 10.68 10.52 -10.92
C TYR A 307 11.23 11.95 -10.93
N MET A 308 10.66 12.84 -10.09
CA MET A 308 11.15 14.22 -9.89
C MET A 308 12.18 14.32 -8.76
N ALA A 309 12.56 13.22 -8.09
CA ALA A 309 13.56 13.24 -7.04
C ALA A 309 14.93 13.64 -7.59
N THR A 310 15.61 14.54 -6.86
CA THR A 310 16.94 15.04 -7.21
C THR A 310 18.04 14.52 -6.28
N LYS A 311 17.66 13.87 -5.17
CA LYS A 311 18.61 13.21 -4.28
C LYS A 311 19.03 11.86 -4.87
N TRP A 312 20.25 11.44 -4.51
CA TRP A 312 20.67 10.07 -4.79
C TRP A 312 20.01 9.12 -3.77
N LEU A 313 19.36 8.07 -4.27
CA LEU A 313 18.66 7.09 -3.46
C LEU A 313 19.55 5.84 -3.31
N SER A 314 19.83 5.44 -2.07
CA SER A 314 20.76 4.35 -1.76
C SER A 314 20.15 2.96 -1.91
N ASP A 315 18.83 2.83 -1.90
CA ASP A 315 18.08 1.57 -2.01
C ASP A 315 18.08 0.95 -3.43
N GLY A 316 19.11 1.26 -4.24
CA GLY A 316 19.33 0.63 -5.52
C GLY A 316 18.45 1.12 -6.65
N ASP A 317 17.87 2.30 -6.52
CA ASP A 317 17.21 3.01 -7.62
C ASP A 317 16.10 2.16 -8.28
N VAL A 318 15.33 1.43 -7.46
CA VAL A 318 14.31 0.49 -7.93
C VAL A 318 13.33 1.16 -8.90
N HIS A 319 12.95 2.40 -8.60
CA HIS A 319 12.07 3.16 -9.47
C HIS A 319 12.79 3.81 -10.66
N ALA A 320 14.12 4.07 -10.58
CA ALA A 320 14.87 4.57 -11.73
C ALA A 320 14.87 3.56 -12.89
N TYR A 321 14.84 2.27 -12.58
CA TYR A 321 14.75 1.21 -13.59
C TYR A 321 13.48 1.35 -14.46
N PHE A 322 12.38 1.81 -13.89
CA PHE A 322 11.11 2.03 -14.59
C PHE A 322 10.89 3.48 -15.04
N ASN A 323 11.80 4.39 -14.70
CA ASN A 323 11.67 5.80 -15.04
C ASN A 323 11.80 6.02 -16.55
N PRO A 324 10.76 6.53 -17.24
CA PRO A 324 10.80 6.79 -18.67
C PRO A 324 11.50 8.10 -19.04
N TYR A 325 11.91 8.91 -18.07
CA TYR A 325 12.48 10.23 -18.26
C TYR A 325 14.00 10.22 -18.14
N GLU A 326 14.66 11.10 -18.89
CA GLU A 326 16.11 11.24 -18.84
C GLU A 326 16.60 12.02 -17.61
N SER A 327 15.75 12.87 -17.05
CA SER A 327 16.06 13.65 -15.85
C SER A 327 14.83 13.92 -15.00
N SER A 328 15.05 14.29 -13.73
CA SER A 328 14.00 14.75 -12.82
C SER A 328 13.28 16.00 -13.32
N TYR A 329 13.99 16.85 -14.07
CA TYR A 329 13.40 18.05 -14.70
C TYR A 329 12.47 17.67 -15.86
N ASP A 330 12.84 16.69 -16.69
CA ASP A 330 11.96 16.20 -17.75
C ASP A 330 10.69 15.57 -17.16
N ALA A 331 10.82 14.80 -16.09
CA ALA A 331 9.68 14.25 -15.36
C ALA A 331 8.76 15.38 -14.88
N PHE A 332 9.31 16.40 -14.25
CA PHE A 332 8.55 17.56 -13.76
C PHE A 332 7.86 18.31 -14.90
N ILE A 333 8.58 18.65 -15.96
CA ILE A 333 8.03 19.42 -17.10
C ILE A 333 6.87 18.64 -17.75
N ASN A 334 7.08 17.35 -18.01
CA ASN A 334 6.03 16.53 -18.63
C ASN A 334 4.80 16.41 -17.73
N TYR A 335 5.00 16.12 -16.44
CA TYR A 335 3.90 16.03 -15.49
C TYR A 335 3.13 17.34 -15.36
N MET A 336 3.84 18.47 -15.22
CA MET A 336 3.23 19.80 -15.08
C MET A 336 2.49 20.25 -16.33
N ASN A 337 2.95 19.86 -17.52
CA ASN A 337 2.23 20.11 -18.76
C ASN A 337 0.89 19.38 -18.78
N VAL A 338 0.89 18.08 -18.46
CA VAL A 338 -0.35 17.28 -18.38
C VAL A 338 -1.28 17.82 -17.30
N LEU A 339 -0.74 18.13 -16.11
CA LEU A 339 -1.52 18.69 -14.99
C LEU A 339 -2.13 20.04 -15.36
N SER A 340 -1.39 20.91 -16.05
CA SER A 340 -1.90 22.22 -16.47
C SER A 340 -3.00 22.11 -17.52
N ASP A 341 -2.88 21.19 -18.48
CA ASP A 341 -3.93 20.92 -19.46
C ASP A 341 -5.19 20.37 -18.76
N PHE A 342 -5.00 19.41 -17.86
CA PHE A 342 -6.09 18.87 -17.05
C PHE A 342 -6.78 19.93 -16.19
N GLU A 343 -6.02 20.83 -15.55
CA GLU A 343 -6.57 21.97 -14.79
C GLU A 343 -7.46 22.86 -15.68
N ILE A 344 -7.00 23.19 -16.89
CA ILE A 344 -7.79 23.99 -17.85
C ILE A 344 -9.11 23.30 -18.19
N GLU A 345 -9.10 21.99 -18.43
CA GLU A 345 -10.34 21.25 -18.72
C GLU A 345 -11.27 21.18 -17.51
N VAL A 346 -10.73 20.98 -16.29
CA VAL A 346 -11.50 21.04 -15.04
C VAL A 346 -12.16 22.41 -14.85
N GLU A 347 -11.43 23.50 -15.08
CA GLU A 347 -11.98 24.87 -14.97
C GLU A 347 -13.11 25.08 -15.98
N LYS A 348 -12.91 24.73 -17.25
CA LYS A 348 -13.94 24.83 -18.30
C LYS A 348 -15.20 24.02 -17.96
N ALA A 349 -15.02 22.82 -17.44
CA ALA A 349 -16.13 21.96 -17.05
C ALA A 349 -16.87 22.49 -15.81
N PHE A 350 -16.12 23.05 -14.86
CA PHE A 350 -16.66 23.65 -13.66
C PHE A 350 -17.48 24.91 -13.97
N ASP A 351 -17.01 25.79 -14.86
CA ASP A 351 -17.70 27.01 -15.27
C ASP A 351 -18.99 26.72 -16.07
N ARG A 352 -19.04 25.59 -16.79
CA ARG A 352 -20.24 25.17 -17.54
C ARG A 352 -21.37 24.64 -16.66
N LYS A 353 -21.07 24.17 -15.43
CA LYS A 353 -22.09 23.70 -14.49
C LYS A 353 -22.76 24.90 -13.81
N PRO A 354 -24.10 25.08 -13.92
CA PRO A 354 -24.78 26.16 -13.24
C PRO A 354 -24.58 26.04 -11.73
N PRO A 355 -24.45 27.18 -11.01
CA PRO A 355 -24.27 27.15 -9.57
C PRO A 355 -25.43 26.39 -8.92
N VAL A 356 -25.11 25.45 -8.04
CA VAL A 356 -26.10 24.70 -7.26
C VAL A 356 -26.96 25.73 -6.52
N ARG A 357 -28.25 25.89 -6.94
CA ARG A 357 -29.18 26.77 -6.26
C ARG A 357 -29.28 26.31 -4.80
N LYS A 358 -28.73 27.12 -3.89
CA LYS A 358 -29.01 26.96 -2.46
C LYS A 358 -30.52 27.00 -2.30
N THR A 359 -31.18 25.90 -1.99
CA THR A 359 -32.59 25.82 -1.66
C THR A 359 -32.80 26.74 -0.44
N LYS A 360 -33.55 27.79 -0.63
CA LYS A 360 -33.96 28.64 0.50
C LYS A 360 -34.69 27.75 1.51
N PRO A 361 -34.35 27.86 2.80
CA PRO A 361 -35.09 27.10 3.81
C PRO A 361 -36.58 27.41 3.69
N SER A 362 -37.41 26.37 3.58
CA SER A 362 -38.84 26.44 3.54
C SER A 362 -39.36 27.26 4.76
N PRO A 363 -40.28 28.24 4.58
CA PRO A 363 -40.77 29.01 5.69
C PRO A 363 -41.49 28.08 6.68
N ARG A 364 -41.06 28.10 7.93
CA ARG A 364 -41.74 27.41 9.04
C ARG A 364 -43.21 27.84 9.05
N LYS A 365 -44.12 26.90 8.85
CA LYS A 365 -45.56 27.11 9.10
C LYS A 365 -45.74 27.53 10.57
N LYS A 366 -46.16 28.76 10.79
CA LYS A 366 -46.64 29.22 12.10
C LYS A 366 -47.84 28.35 12.49
N GLY A 367 -47.73 27.63 13.59
CA GLY A 367 -48.84 26.91 14.20
C GLY A 367 -49.90 27.89 14.63
N SER A 368 -51.13 27.68 14.20
CA SER A 368 -52.30 28.39 14.70
C SER A 368 -52.64 27.82 16.08
N ASP A 369 -52.37 28.61 17.11
CA ASP A 369 -53.00 28.44 18.43
C ASP A 369 -54.48 28.67 18.28
N ARG A 370 -55.27 27.62 18.42
CA ARG A 370 -56.71 27.72 18.71
C ARG A 370 -56.89 27.58 20.22
N GLU A 371 -57.10 28.73 20.87
CA GLU A 371 -57.80 28.82 22.16
C GLU A 371 -59.00 27.92 22.15
N LYS A 372 -59.16 27.07 23.12
CA LYS A 372 -60.41 26.57 23.59
C LYS A 372 -60.60 27.06 25.02
N ALA A 373 -61.34 28.16 25.10
CA ALA A 373 -62.03 28.59 26.33
C ALA A 373 -63.25 27.70 26.55
N GLY A 374 -63.56 27.43 27.81
CA GLY A 374 -64.91 27.31 28.27
C GLY A 374 -65.32 25.98 28.89
N VAL A 375 -65.52 26.08 30.17
CA VAL A 375 -66.78 25.98 30.92
C VAL A 375 -67.10 24.58 31.48
N ARG A 376 -67.07 24.58 32.72
CA ARG A 376 -67.73 23.91 33.86
C ARG A 376 -66.95 22.79 34.53
#